data_2c35fac4c8d9c0863f5e805911690f3a
#
_entry.id   2c35fac4c8d9c0863f5e805911690f3a
#
_cell.length_a   1.000
_cell.length_b   1.000
_cell.length_c   1.000
_cell.angle_alpha   90.00
_cell.angle_beta   90.00
_cell.angle_gamma   90.00
#
_symmetry.space_group_name_H-M   'P 1'
#
loop_
_entity.id
_entity.type
_entity.pdbx_description
1 polymer ?
#
loop_
_entity_poly.entity_id
_entity_poly.type
_entity_poly.pdbx_seq_one_letter_code
_entity_poly.pdbx_strand_id
1 'polypeptide(L)'
;MYEAHYGFKEKPFTIQPDPDFLFLSARHSMAYTMLEYGVQNRAGFSVICGDIGCGKTTLLRHLINNLGDELTVGIVYNTHQDMDDLVSWIMMAFDQPYEDKSYLALFDAFQQFLIKTYVTNKRAVLIIDEAQNLSPKALESLRMLSNINADKDQLLQVILVGQPELRNLLRRPDMKQFFQRVSVDYYIPPLKPAEVAKYIQHRLHVAGRDEPLFTSAAARLICAQTQGVPRSINILCDTALVYGYSDGAQKIDVRIVRKVIKDKSEFGVLGTQNTAQ
;
A
#
# COMPACT_ATOMS: atom_id res chain seq x y z
N MET A 1 -9.96 -21.83 13.90
CA MET A 1 -11.26 -21.92 14.59
C MET A 1 -12.40 -22.14 13.61
N TYR A 2 -12.74 -21.19 12.72
CA TYR A 2 -13.78 -21.33 11.70
C TYR A 2 -13.28 -21.94 10.37
N GLU A 3 -11.98 -22.05 10.19
CA GLU A 3 -11.35 -22.50 8.93
C GLU A 3 -11.85 -23.90 8.54
N ALA A 4 -11.78 -24.86 9.47
CA ALA A 4 -12.27 -26.22 9.23
C ALA A 4 -13.79 -26.28 8.98
N HIS A 5 -14.57 -25.44 9.66
CA HIS A 5 -16.03 -25.38 9.50
C HIS A 5 -16.43 -24.93 8.11
N TYR A 6 -15.73 -23.96 7.55
CA TYR A 6 -16.00 -23.40 6.22
C TYR A 6 -15.13 -24.01 5.12
N GLY A 7 -14.22 -24.95 5.43
CA GLY A 7 -13.36 -25.62 4.48
C GLY A 7 -12.24 -24.74 3.92
N PHE A 8 -11.71 -23.80 4.72
CA PHE A 8 -10.56 -22.98 4.35
C PHE A 8 -9.24 -23.68 4.67
N LYS A 9 -8.24 -23.47 3.81
CA LYS A 9 -6.85 -23.87 4.05
C LYS A 9 -6.14 -22.86 4.95
N GLU A 10 -6.52 -21.58 4.86
CA GLU A 10 -6.00 -20.47 5.62
C GLU A 10 -7.06 -19.38 5.82
N LYS A 11 -6.76 -18.35 6.62
CA LYS A 11 -7.70 -17.27 6.88
C LYS A 11 -7.93 -16.39 5.65
N PRO A 12 -9.16 -16.29 5.10
CA PRO A 12 -9.41 -15.51 3.90
C PRO A 12 -9.29 -13.99 4.10
N PHE A 13 -9.55 -13.48 5.30
CA PHE A 13 -9.69 -12.03 5.55
C PHE A 13 -8.68 -11.49 6.57
N THR A 14 -7.39 -11.82 6.38
CA THR A 14 -6.31 -11.22 7.16
C THR A 14 -6.14 -9.73 6.83
N ILE A 15 -5.71 -8.93 7.80
CA ILE A 15 -5.42 -7.51 7.61
C ILE A 15 -3.94 -7.26 7.25
N GLN A 16 -3.09 -8.27 7.37
CA GLN A 16 -1.70 -8.18 6.96
C GLN A 16 -1.60 -8.15 5.44
N PRO A 17 -0.74 -7.28 4.88
CA PRO A 17 -0.52 -7.25 3.43
C PRO A 17 0.09 -8.56 2.94
N ASP A 18 -0.65 -9.26 2.09
CA ASP A 18 -0.25 -10.53 1.49
C ASP A 18 -0.44 -10.41 -0.04
N PRO A 19 0.64 -10.51 -0.84
CA PRO A 19 0.57 -10.43 -2.29
C PRO A 19 -0.29 -11.50 -2.95
N ASP A 20 -0.38 -12.71 -2.36
CA ASP A 20 -1.16 -13.81 -2.91
C ASP A 20 -2.67 -13.53 -2.88
N PHE A 21 -3.09 -12.72 -1.91
CA PHE A 21 -4.47 -12.26 -1.79
C PHE A 21 -4.76 -10.96 -2.55
N LEU A 22 -3.85 -10.48 -3.40
CA LEU A 22 -4.06 -9.24 -4.15
C LEU A 22 -5.21 -9.39 -5.14
N PHE A 23 -6.23 -8.55 -4.98
CA PHE A 23 -7.33 -8.43 -5.93
C PHE A 23 -7.09 -7.24 -6.87
N LEU A 24 -6.76 -7.56 -8.11
CA LEU A 24 -6.55 -6.55 -9.15
C LEU A 24 -7.90 -6.05 -9.71
N SER A 25 -8.54 -5.11 -9.02
CA SER A 25 -9.63 -4.33 -9.62
C SER A 25 -9.10 -3.53 -10.82
N ALA A 26 -9.99 -3.00 -11.67
CA ALA A 26 -9.58 -2.19 -12.81
C ALA A 26 -8.65 -1.01 -12.40
N ARG A 27 -8.87 -0.42 -11.22
CA ARG A 27 -8.04 0.66 -10.69
C ARG A 27 -6.71 0.18 -10.13
N HIS A 28 -6.69 -0.97 -9.47
CA HIS A 28 -5.45 -1.59 -9.00
C HIS A 28 -4.57 -2.06 -10.17
N SER A 29 -5.18 -2.66 -11.20
CA SER A 29 -4.46 -3.04 -12.42
C SER A 29 -3.83 -1.82 -13.11
N MET A 30 -4.57 -0.71 -13.23
CA MET A 30 -4.03 0.52 -13.82
C MET A 30 -2.90 1.10 -12.96
N ALA A 31 -3.05 1.13 -11.62
CA ALA A 31 -1.99 1.58 -10.72
C ALA A 31 -0.72 0.73 -10.86
N TYR A 32 -0.88 -0.59 -10.95
CA TYR A 32 0.23 -1.52 -11.19
C TYR A 32 0.92 -1.24 -12.53
N THR A 33 0.16 -1.15 -13.61
CA THR A 33 0.68 -0.83 -14.95
C THR A 33 1.43 0.51 -14.97
N MET A 34 0.91 1.53 -14.28
CA MET A 34 1.58 2.83 -14.19
C MET A 34 2.89 2.75 -13.41
N LEU A 35 2.96 1.93 -12.35
CA LEU A 35 4.21 1.69 -11.63
C LEU A 35 5.22 0.92 -12.48
N GLU A 36 4.82 -0.16 -13.15
CA GLU A 36 5.68 -0.90 -14.09
C GLU A 36 6.20 0.02 -15.20
N TYR A 37 5.31 0.81 -15.81
CA TYR A 37 5.69 1.80 -16.81
C TYR A 37 6.74 2.78 -16.27
N GLY A 38 6.54 3.31 -15.04
CA GLY A 38 7.49 4.20 -14.39
C GLY A 38 8.87 3.55 -14.21
N VAL A 39 8.89 2.30 -13.72
CA VAL A 39 10.14 1.55 -13.51
C VAL A 39 10.85 1.27 -14.86
N GLN A 40 10.10 0.80 -15.86
CA GLN A 40 10.68 0.46 -17.19
C GLN A 40 11.23 1.69 -17.91
N ASN A 41 10.51 2.82 -17.84
CA ASN A 41 10.91 4.07 -18.52
C ASN A 41 11.81 4.97 -17.67
N ARG A 42 12.39 4.46 -16.59
CA ARG A 42 13.31 5.19 -15.72
C ARG A 42 12.74 6.51 -15.22
N ALA A 43 11.46 6.52 -14.85
CA ALA A 43 10.81 7.68 -14.26
C ALA A 43 11.53 8.11 -12.99
N GLY A 44 11.94 9.36 -12.87
CA GLY A 44 12.63 9.87 -11.68
C GLY A 44 11.76 9.75 -10.45
N PHE A 45 10.49 10.17 -10.54
CA PHE A 45 9.52 10.02 -9.46
C PHE A 45 8.20 9.41 -9.96
N SER A 46 7.72 8.41 -9.22
CA SER A 46 6.38 7.84 -9.33
C SER A 46 5.64 8.01 -8.01
N VAL A 47 4.39 8.44 -8.05
CA VAL A 47 3.57 8.71 -6.86
C VAL A 47 2.30 7.89 -6.93
N ILE A 48 2.05 7.06 -5.93
CA ILE A 48 0.81 6.31 -5.76
C ILE A 48 0.14 6.76 -4.46
N CYS A 49 -1.05 7.30 -4.58
CA CYS A 49 -1.85 7.69 -3.43
C CYS A 49 -3.14 6.86 -3.33
N GLY A 50 -3.72 6.82 -2.15
CA GLY A 50 -5.03 6.20 -1.91
C GLY A 50 -5.36 6.19 -0.44
N ASP A 51 -6.63 6.01 -0.11
CA ASP A 51 -7.11 6.01 1.28
C ASP A 51 -6.48 4.87 2.11
N ILE A 52 -6.55 5.01 3.42
CA ILE A 52 -6.07 3.98 4.36
C ILE A 52 -6.79 2.66 4.09
N GLY A 53 -6.04 1.57 3.94
CA GLY A 53 -6.61 0.25 3.74
C GLY A 53 -7.08 -0.06 2.31
N CYS A 54 -6.79 0.80 1.31
CA CYS A 54 -7.10 0.56 -0.10
C CYS A 54 -6.12 -0.38 -0.83
N GLY A 55 -5.19 -1.04 -0.13
CA GLY A 55 -4.33 -2.09 -0.71
C GLY A 55 -3.03 -1.58 -1.34
N LYS A 56 -2.60 -0.34 -1.09
CA LYS A 56 -1.35 0.24 -1.62
C LYS A 56 -0.12 -0.61 -1.30
N THR A 57 0.08 -0.95 -0.04
CA THR A 57 1.24 -1.77 0.41
C THR A 57 1.20 -3.18 -0.16
N THR A 58 0.01 -3.78 -0.34
CA THR A 58 -0.14 -5.09 -0.99
C THR A 58 0.24 -5.02 -2.46
N LEU A 59 -0.21 -3.98 -3.18
CA LEU A 59 0.15 -3.72 -4.57
C LEU A 59 1.67 -3.51 -4.71
N LEU A 60 2.27 -2.76 -3.79
CA LEU A 60 3.70 -2.51 -3.76
C LEU A 60 4.51 -3.79 -3.57
N ARG A 61 4.11 -4.65 -2.62
CA ARG A 61 4.76 -5.96 -2.42
C ARG A 61 4.64 -6.84 -3.66
N HIS A 62 3.48 -6.82 -4.30
CA HIS A 62 3.29 -7.54 -5.57
C HIS A 62 4.22 -7.01 -6.67
N LEU A 63 4.38 -5.67 -6.78
CA LEU A 63 5.34 -5.08 -7.70
C LEU A 63 6.75 -5.58 -7.40
N ILE A 64 7.22 -5.47 -6.16
CA ILE A 64 8.57 -5.85 -5.75
C ILE A 64 8.87 -7.32 -6.09
N ASN A 65 7.92 -8.22 -5.84
CA ASN A 65 8.06 -9.64 -6.13
C ASN A 65 8.16 -9.96 -7.64
N ASN A 66 7.76 -9.02 -8.50
CA ASN A 66 7.81 -9.15 -9.96
C ASN A 66 8.89 -8.27 -10.61
N LEU A 67 9.70 -7.54 -9.82
CA LEU A 67 10.85 -6.80 -10.35
C LEU A 67 11.99 -7.77 -10.70
N GLY A 68 12.69 -7.48 -11.79
CA GLY A 68 13.83 -8.27 -12.23
C GLY A 68 15.09 -8.06 -11.39
N ASP A 69 16.04 -8.99 -11.50
CA ASP A 69 17.33 -8.99 -10.79
C ASP A 69 18.26 -7.81 -11.20
N GLU A 70 17.91 -7.11 -12.27
CA GLU A 70 18.60 -5.90 -12.72
C GLU A 70 18.28 -4.68 -11.84
N LEU A 71 17.34 -4.80 -10.89
CA LEU A 71 16.95 -3.73 -9.99
C LEU A 71 17.50 -3.98 -8.58
N THR A 72 18.13 -2.96 -8.01
CA THR A 72 18.50 -2.91 -6.60
C THR A 72 17.44 -2.07 -5.89
N VAL A 73 16.63 -2.71 -5.06
CA VAL A 73 15.48 -2.07 -4.40
C VAL A 73 15.79 -1.77 -2.95
N GLY A 74 15.69 -0.50 -2.57
CA GLY A 74 15.69 -0.07 -1.18
C GLY A 74 14.29 0.34 -0.75
N ILE A 75 13.86 -0.05 0.45
CA ILE A 75 12.51 0.24 0.94
C ILE A 75 12.59 0.93 2.30
N VAL A 76 11.98 2.10 2.41
CA VAL A 76 11.79 2.82 3.66
C VAL A 76 10.33 2.68 4.07
N TYR A 77 10.08 1.97 5.17
CA TYR A 77 8.76 1.82 5.78
C TYR A 77 8.58 2.81 6.94
N ASN A 78 7.34 3.18 7.21
CA ASN A 78 6.95 3.94 8.40
C ASN A 78 7.76 5.25 8.60
N THR A 79 7.74 6.11 7.59
CA THR A 79 8.34 7.43 7.70
C THR A 79 7.71 8.21 8.88
N HIS A 80 8.54 8.76 9.77
CA HIS A 80 8.13 9.66 10.85
C HIS A 80 8.50 11.11 10.51
N GLN A 81 7.74 12.08 11.05
CA GLN A 81 7.98 13.51 10.81
C GLN A 81 9.36 13.96 11.33
N ASP A 82 9.90 13.28 12.33
CA ASP A 82 11.20 13.55 12.95
C ASP A 82 12.38 12.87 12.24
N MET A 83 12.21 12.39 11.00
CA MET A 83 13.30 11.90 10.18
C MET A 83 14.19 13.08 9.70
N ASP A 84 14.94 13.68 10.62
CA ASP A 84 15.89 14.74 10.30
C ASP A 84 17.00 14.25 9.36
N ASP A 85 17.27 12.97 9.32
CA ASP A 85 18.29 12.35 8.47
C ASP A 85 17.71 11.25 7.55
N LEU A 86 16.90 11.68 6.57
CA LEU A 86 16.36 10.76 5.57
C LEU A 86 17.46 10.00 4.81
N VAL A 87 18.66 10.61 4.63
CA VAL A 87 19.75 9.99 3.87
C VAL A 87 20.28 8.74 4.60
N SER A 88 20.38 8.76 5.92
CA SER A 88 20.73 7.57 6.72
C SER A 88 19.73 6.44 6.54
N TRP A 89 18.43 6.74 6.54
CA TRP A 89 17.40 5.73 6.28
C TRP A 89 17.47 5.15 4.88
N ILE A 90 17.81 5.98 3.88
CA ILE A 90 18.03 5.52 2.50
C ILE A 90 19.26 4.60 2.43
N MET A 91 20.37 4.99 3.08
CA MET A 91 21.56 4.16 3.15
C MET A 91 21.27 2.80 3.77
N MET A 92 20.55 2.78 4.91
CA MET A 92 20.10 1.56 5.56
C MET A 92 19.21 0.70 4.65
N ALA A 93 18.30 1.32 3.91
CA ALA A 93 17.40 0.62 2.98
C ALA A 93 18.13 -0.08 1.83
N PHE A 94 19.33 0.38 1.49
CA PHE A 94 20.21 -0.25 0.49
C PHE A 94 21.37 -1.04 1.11
N ASP A 95 21.31 -1.39 2.41
CA ASP A 95 22.37 -2.10 3.15
C ASP A 95 23.73 -1.41 3.07
N GLN A 96 23.75 -0.07 3.05
CA GLN A 96 24.98 0.73 3.02
C GLN A 96 25.33 1.25 4.43
N PRO A 97 26.64 1.40 4.76
CA PRO A 97 27.08 1.93 6.06
C PRO A 97 26.64 3.38 6.25
N TYR A 98 25.95 3.70 7.35
CA TYR A 98 25.41 5.03 7.64
C TYR A 98 25.79 5.59 9.03
N GLU A 99 26.27 4.74 9.93
CA GLU A 99 26.57 5.14 11.32
C GLU A 99 27.72 6.14 11.39
N ASP A 100 27.65 7.10 12.31
CA ASP A 100 28.67 8.10 12.63
C ASP A 100 29.19 8.93 11.44
N LYS A 101 28.37 9.12 10.40
CA LYS A 101 28.70 9.89 9.21
C LYS A 101 27.98 11.24 9.19
N SER A 102 28.70 12.28 8.76
CA SER A 102 28.06 13.56 8.46
C SER A 102 27.14 13.44 7.24
N TYR A 103 26.16 14.35 7.12
CA TYR A 103 25.27 14.40 5.96
C TYR A 103 26.02 14.42 4.61
N LEU A 104 27.11 15.20 4.53
CA LEU A 104 27.92 15.28 3.32
C LEU A 104 28.61 13.95 3.01
N ALA A 105 29.12 13.25 4.02
CA ALA A 105 29.73 11.94 3.86
C ALA A 105 28.71 10.87 3.43
N LEU A 106 27.48 10.94 3.95
CA LEU A 106 26.39 10.07 3.53
C LEU A 106 25.98 10.33 2.08
N PHE A 107 25.87 11.60 1.69
CA PHE A 107 25.53 11.98 0.32
C PHE A 107 26.57 11.48 -0.68
N ASP A 108 27.86 11.69 -0.40
CA ASP A 108 28.95 11.18 -1.24
C ASP A 108 28.95 9.66 -1.29
N ALA A 109 28.83 8.98 -0.16
CA ALA A 109 28.77 7.51 -0.11
C ALA A 109 27.58 6.96 -0.91
N PHE A 110 26.42 7.61 -0.85
CA PHE A 110 25.26 7.22 -1.64
C PHE A 110 25.47 7.46 -3.13
N GLN A 111 26.10 8.57 -3.51
CA GLN A 111 26.48 8.82 -4.91
C GLN A 111 27.42 7.73 -5.43
N GLN A 112 28.44 7.36 -4.68
CA GLN A 112 29.36 6.28 -5.04
C GLN A 112 28.64 4.92 -5.18
N PHE A 113 27.70 4.62 -4.27
CA PHE A 113 26.84 3.44 -4.37
C PHE A 113 26.02 3.42 -5.66
N LEU A 114 25.37 4.53 -6.02
CA LEU A 114 24.57 4.62 -7.25
C LEU A 114 25.43 4.43 -8.50
N ILE A 115 26.62 5.06 -8.56
CA ILE A 115 27.56 4.90 -9.67
C ILE A 115 28.02 3.44 -9.79
N LYS A 116 28.39 2.80 -8.66
CA LYS A 116 28.79 1.39 -8.63
C LYS A 116 27.67 0.47 -9.11
N THR A 117 26.42 0.72 -8.67
CA THR A 117 25.24 -0.02 -9.10
C THR A 117 25.05 0.10 -10.61
N TYR A 118 25.19 1.30 -11.15
CA TYR A 118 25.07 1.55 -12.59
C TYR A 118 26.17 0.85 -13.41
N VAL A 119 27.41 0.90 -12.98
CA VAL A 119 28.53 0.21 -13.64
C VAL A 119 28.34 -1.30 -13.71
N THR A 120 27.61 -1.88 -12.75
CA THR A 120 27.24 -3.31 -12.76
C THR A 120 25.96 -3.61 -13.57
N ASN A 121 25.51 -2.68 -14.42
CA ASN A 121 24.27 -2.76 -15.20
C ASN A 121 23.01 -2.95 -14.36
N LYS A 122 23.05 -2.49 -13.11
CA LYS A 122 21.87 -2.47 -12.24
C LYS A 122 21.33 -1.05 -12.09
N ARG A 123 20.06 -0.96 -11.68
CA ARG A 123 19.38 0.31 -11.45
C ARG A 123 18.89 0.36 -10.01
N ALA A 124 19.04 1.50 -9.34
CA ALA A 124 18.55 1.69 -7.99
C ALA A 124 17.09 2.21 -8.00
N VAL A 125 16.22 1.54 -7.26
CA VAL A 125 14.82 1.95 -7.04
C VAL A 125 14.62 2.11 -5.54
N LEU A 126 14.33 3.33 -5.11
CA LEU A 126 13.97 3.66 -3.73
C LEU A 126 12.45 3.71 -3.62
N ILE A 127 11.90 2.95 -2.71
CA ILE A 127 10.49 2.94 -2.39
C ILE A 127 10.28 3.53 -1.00
N ILE A 128 9.39 4.50 -0.88
CA ILE A 128 9.03 5.09 0.41
C ILE A 128 7.53 4.90 0.63
N ASP A 129 7.18 4.05 1.59
CA ASP A 129 5.79 3.86 2.02
C ASP A 129 5.44 4.86 3.13
N GLU A 130 4.15 5.19 3.26
CA GLU A 130 3.62 6.23 4.16
C GLU A 130 4.28 7.61 3.93
N ALA A 131 4.60 7.94 2.68
CA ALA A 131 5.36 9.14 2.29
C ALA A 131 4.65 10.48 2.63
N GLN A 132 3.37 10.49 3.02
CA GLN A 132 2.69 11.68 3.55
C GLN A 132 3.30 12.19 4.86
N ASN A 133 4.09 11.36 5.55
CA ASN A 133 4.76 11.74 6.78
C ASN A 133 6.09 12.47 6.53
N LEU A 134 6.58 12.51 5.29
CA LEU A 134 7.80 13.23 4.95
C LEU A 134 7.61 14.73 5.09
N SER A 135 8.62 15.38 5.67
CA SER A 135 8.69 16.85 5.69
C SER A 135 9.01 17.41 4.29
N PRO A 136 8.67 18.68 4.01
CA PRO A 136 9.10 19.35 2.78
C PRO A 136 10.63 19.33 2.58
N LYS A 137 11.39 19.41 3.67
CA LYS A 137 12.86 19.30 3.67
C LYS A 137 13.33 17.92 3.23
N ALA A 138 12.68 16.87 3.70
CA ALA A 138 12.98 15.48 3.29
C ALA A 138 12.67 15.26 1.81
N LEU A 139 11.55 15.78 1.30
CA LEU A 139 11.21 15.72 -0.13
C LEU A 139 12.24 16.49 -0.97
N GLU A 140 12.72 17.64 -0.51
CA GLU A 140 13.76 18.38 -1.21
C GLU A 140 15.10 17.62 -1.21
N SER A 141 15.45 16.93 -0.14
CA SER A 141 16.62 16.02 -0.11
C SER A 141 16.48 14.90 -1.14
N LEU A 142 15.29 14.28 -1.27
CA LEU A 142 15.02 13.30 -2.33
C LEU A 142 15.21 13.89 -3.73
N ARG A 143 14.73 15.12 -3.94
CA ARG A 143 14.91 15.82 -5.21
C ARG A 143 16.39 16.03 -5.54
N MET A 144 17.20 16.39 -4.53
CA MET A 144 18.65 16.52 -4.71
C MET A 144 19.31 15.18 -5.04
N LEU A 145 18.96 14.11 -4.34
CA LEU A 145 19.47 12.77 -4.61
C LEU A 145 19.10 12.27 -6.02
N SER A 146 17.90 12.60 -6.49
CA SER A 146 17.44 12.24 -7.84
C SER A 146 18.18 12.99 -8.96
N ASN A 147 18.99 14.00 -8.64
CA ASN A 147 19.86 14.70 -9.61
C ASN A 147 21.20 13.99 -9.85
N ILE A 148 21.47 12.92 -9.12
CA ILE A 148 22.66 12.11 -9.34
C ILE A 148 22.48 11.34 -10.64
N ASN A 149 23.15 11.77 -11.69
CA ASN A 149 23.04 11.22 -13.03
C ASN A 149 24.40 10.74 -13.50
N ALA A 150 24.41 9.76 -14.40
CA ALA A 150 25.57 9.41 -15.21
C ALA A 150 25.20 9.65 -16.67
N ASP A 151 25.88 10.57 -17.32
CA ASP A 151 25.58 11.05 -18.68
C ASP A 151 24.11 11.47 -18.85
N LYS A 152 23.32 10.65 -19.53
CA LYS A 152 21.89 10.88 -19.78
C LYS A 152 20.97 10.08 -18.87
N ASP A 153 21.52 9.18 -18.05
CA ASP A 153 20.75 8.24 -17.25
C ASP A 153 20.58 8.73 -15.81
N GLN A 154 19.34 8.71 -15.33
CA GLN A 154 19.04 8.87 -13.92
C GLN A 154 19.42 7.59 -13.18
N LEU A 155 20.26 7.72 -12.15
CA LEU A 155 20.77 6.58 -11.38
C LEU A 155 19.80 6.11 -10.30
N LEU A 156 18.90 6.99 -9.85
CA LEU A 156 17.94 6.71 -8.81
C LEU A 156 16.51 6.95 -9.31
N GLN A 157 15.69 5.94 -9.19
CA GLN A 157 14.23 6.04 -9.34
C GLN A 157 13.58 6.05 -7.95
N VAL A 158 12.58 6.89 -7.74
CA VAL A 158 11.89 7.01 -6.45
C VAL A 158 10.40 6.75 -6.64
N ILE A 159 9.87 5.82 -5.86
CA ILE A 159 8.44 5.53 -5.78
C ILE A 159 7.93 6.00 -4.40
N LEU A 160 7.05 6.99 -4.40
CA LEU A 160 6.37 7.46 -3.19
C LEU A 160 4.98 6.84 -3.11
N VAL A 161 4.71 6.16 -2.03
CA VAL A 161 3.40 5.58 -1.74
C VAL A 161 2.85 6.24 -0.49
N GLY A 162 1.61 6.74 -0.55
CA GLY A 162 1.07 7.48 0.59
C GLY A 162 -0.44 7.65 0.57
N GLN A 163 -0.92 8.37 1.57
CA GLN A 163 -2.32 8.75 1.74
C GLN A 163 -2.62 10.03 0.93
N PRO A 164 -3.90 10.44 0.80
CA PRO A 164 -4.27 11.64 0.04
C PRO A 164 -3.54 12.91 0.46
N GLU A 165 -3.09 12.97 1.73
CA GLU A 165 -2.30 14.07 2.29
C GLU A 165 -0.98 14.28 1.54
N LEU A 166 -0.37 13.20 1.01
CA LEU A 166 0.81 13.29 0.17
C LEU A 166 0.53 14.14 -1.08
N ARG A 167 -0.62 13.95 -1.73
CA ARG A 167 -1.00 14.77 -2.90
C ARG A 167 -1.16 16.24 -2.53
N ASN A 168 -1.75 16.52 -1.37
CA ASN A 168 -1.92 17.87 -0.88
C ASN A 168 -0.55 18.52 -0.59
N LEU A 169 0.37 17.76 0.02
CA LEU A 169 1.73 18.19 0.28
C LEU A 169 2.48 18.53 -1.03
N LEU A 170 2.43 17.62 -2.02
CA LEU A 170 3.13 17.81 -3.29
C LEU A 170 2.54 18.93 -4.18
N ARG A 171 1.28 19.33 -3.96
CA ARG A 171 0.63 20.45 -4.67
C ARG A 171 0.89 21.81 -4.05
N ARG A 172 1.56 21.89 -2.93
CA ARG A 172 1.92 23.16 -2.30
C ARG A 172 2.81 23.99 -3.22
N PRO A 173 2.72 25.32 -3.16
CA PRO A 173 3.54 26.23 -4.00
C PRO A 173 5.05 26.02 -3.84
N ASP A 174 5.50 25.70 -2.61
CA ASP A 174 6.90 25.42 -2.28
C ASP A 174 7.41 24.07 -2.84
N MET A 175 6.51 23.15 -3.24
CA MET A 175 6.82 21.85 -3.82
C MET A 175 6.77 21.83 -5.36
N LYS A 176 6.57 22.96 -6.02
CA LYS A 176 6.41 23.06 -7.48
C LYS A 176 7.56 22.40 -8.25
N GLN A 177 8.80 22.59 -7.82
CA GLN A 177 9.98 22.02 -8.47
C GLN A 177 10.05 20.49 -8.31
N PHE A 178 9.62 19.97 -7.17
CA PHE A 178 9.49 18.53 -6.94
C PHE A 178 8.39 17.95 -7.84
N PHE A 179 7.21 18.56 -7.85
CA PHE A 179 6.06 18.09 -8.62
C PHE A 179 6.35 18.00 -10.12
N GLN A 180 7.13 18.91 -10.69
CA GLN A 180 7.54 18.86 -12.10
C GLN A 180 8.37 17.64 -12.48
N ARG A 181 8.92 16.91 -11.51
CA ARG A 181 9.69 15.67 -11.72
C ARG A 181 8.88 14.41 -11.58
N VAL A 182 7.63 14.53 -11.12
CA VAL A 182 6.72 13.39 -11.01
C VAL A 182 6.23 13.03 -12.40
N SER A 183 6.68 11.87 -12.91
CA SER A 183 6.31 11.35 -14.22
C SER A 183 5.08 10.44 -14.16
N VAL A 184 4.85 9.82 -13.01
CA VAL A 184 3.70 8.93 -12.75
C VAL A 184 2.99 9.43 -11.50
N ASP A 185 1.71 9.77 -11.62
CA ASP A 185 0.82 10.09 -10.49
C ASP A 185 -0.47 9.31 -10.66
N TYR A 186 -0.80 8.45 -9.68
CA TYR A 186 -2.02 7.69 -9.72
C TYR A 186 -2.68 7.59 -8.34
N TYR A 187 -4.02 7.61 -8.32
CA TYR A 187 -4.82 7.48 -7.12
C TYR A 187 -5.63 6.19 -7.13
N ILE A 188 -5.50 5.39 -6.07
CA ILE A 188 -6.25 4.15 -5.88
C ILE A 188 -7.46 4.45 -4.99
N PRO A 189 -8.67 4.51 -5.56
CA PRO A 189 -9.89 4.69 -4.78
C PRO A 189 -10.34 3.37 -4.13
N PRO A 190 -11.29 3.42 -3.17
CA PRO A 190 -12.00 2.24 -2.68
C PRO A 190 -12.65 1.44 -3.83
N LEU A 191 -12.93 0.17 -3.58
CA LEU A 191 -13.60 -0.72 -4.52
C LEU A 191 -15.02 -0.24 -4.83
N LYS A 192 -15.41 -0.31 -6.09
CA LYS A 192 -16.78 -0.04 -6.51
C LYS A 192 -17.75 -1.11 -5.97
N PRO A 193 -19.04 -0.80 -5.81
CA PRO A 193 -20.03 -1.77 -5.33
C PRO A 193 -20.04 -3.10 -6.10
N ALA A 194 -19.88 -3.07 -7.42
CA ALA A 194 -19.80 -4.26 -8.26
C ALA A 194 -18.50 -5.09 -8.06
N GLU A 195 -17.46 -4.49 -7.49
CA GLU A 195 -16.15 -5.13 -7.26
C GLU A 195 -16.10 -5.78 -5.87
N VAL A 196 -16.86 -5.28 -4.88
CA VAL A 196 -16.83 -5.80 -3.50
C VAL A 196 -17.22 -7.28 -3.41
N ALA A 197 -18.29 -7.69 -4.10
CA ALA A 197 -18.69 -9.10 -4.12
C ALA A 197 -17.62 -9.99 -4.77
N LYS A 198 -16.98 -9.50 -5.85
CA LYS A 198 -15.87 -10.19 -6.53
C LYS A 198 -14.64 -10.27 -5.64
N TYR A 199 -14.35 -9.20 -4.90
CA TYR A 199 -13.26 -9.16 -3.92
C TYR A 199 -13.46 -10.20 -2.81
N ILE A 200 -14.64 -10.27 -2.22
CA ILE A 200 -14.97 -11.26 -1.19
C ILE A 200 -14.77 -12.67 -1.75
N GLN A 201 -15.31 -12.97 -2.94
CA GLN A 201 -15.18 -14.28 -3.56
C GLN A 201 -13.72 -14.62 -3.90
N HIS A 202 -12.94 -13.66 -4.39
CA HIS A 202 -11.50 -13.82 -4.66
C HIS A 202 -10.75 -14.23 -3.38
N ARG A 203 -11.01 -13.57 -2.26
CA ARG A 203 -10.38 -13.88 -0.97
C ARG A 203 -10.73 -15.30 -0.49
N LEU A 204 -11.98 -15.72 -0.69
CA LEU A 204 -12.43 -17.09 -0.36
C LEU A 204 -11.74 -18.12 -1.26
N HIS A 205 -11.63 -17.83 -2.57
CA HIS A 205 -10.97 -18.68 -3.54
C HIS A 205 -9.49 -18.91 -3.20
N VAL A 206 -8.74 -17.86 -2.93
CA VAL A 206 -7.32 -17.97 -2.53
C VAL A 206 -7.19 -18.78 -1.24
N ALA A 207 -8.12 -18.61 -0.29
CA ALA A 207 -8.15 -19.40 0.95
C ALA A 207 -8.61 -20.86 0.74
N GLY A 208 -8.86 -21.28 -0.51
CA GLY A 208 -9.18 -22.67 -0.88
C GLY A 208 -10.66 -23.00 -0.96
N ARG A 209 -11.56 -22.00 -1.03
CA ARG A 209 -13.01 -22.23 -1.17
C ARG A 209 -13.59 -21.55 -2.40
N ASP A 210 -14.07 -22.33 -3.36
CA ASP A 210 -14.67 -21.84 -4.61
C ASP A 210 -16.15 -21.48 -4.46
N GLU A 211 -16.89 -22.20 -3.61
CA GLU A 211 -18.32 -21.96 -3.44
C GLU A 211 -18.59 -20.65 -2.69
N PRO A 212 -19.59 -19.87 -3.15
CA PRO A 212 -20.00 -18.67 -2.48
C PRO A 212 -20.47 -18.92 -1.04
N LEU A 213 -19.83 -18.25 -0.09
CA LEU A 213 -20.18 -18.32 1.33
C LEU A 213 -21.06 -17.15 1.78
N PHE A 214 -20.77 -15.95 1.26
CA PHE A 214 -21.57 -14.75 1.54
C PHE A 214 -22.71 -14.61 0.55
N THR A 215 -23.92 -14.38 1.06
CA THR A 215 -25.08 -14.09 0.18
C THR A 215 -24.90 -12.73 -0.51
N SER A 216 -25.54 -12.54 -1.67
CA SER A 216 -25.48 -11.25 -2.38
C SER A 216 -26.04 -10.08 -1.56
N ALA A 217 -27.03 -10.33 -0.66
CA ALA A 217 -27.55 -9.33 0.24
C ALA A 217 -26.54 -8.96 1.35
N ALA A 218 -25.80 -9.95 1.87
CA ALA A 218 -24.70 -9.72 2.81
C ALA A 218 -23.57 -8.89 2.16
N ALA A 219 -23.14 -9.26 0.95
CA ALA A 219 -22.09 -8.53 0.23
C ALA A 219 -22.48 -7.05 -0.05
N ARG A 220 -23.76 -6.80 -0.41
CA ARG A 220 -24.26 -5.41 -0.58
C ARG A 220 -24.23 -4.62 0.73
N LEU A 221 -24.64 -5.22 1.85
CA LEU A 221 -24.58 -4.58 3.15
C LEU A 221 -23.15 -4.30 3.60
N ILE A 222 -22.24 -5.26 3.39
CA ILE A 222 -20.80 -5.07 3.65
C ILE A 222 -20.26 -3.89 2.83
N CYS A 223 -20.58 -3.82 1.54
CA CYS A 223 -20.17 -2.71 0.68
C CYS A 223 -20.67 -1.36 1.23
N ALA A 224 -21.96 -1.26 1.59
CA ALA A 224 -22.54 -0.03 2.12
C ALA A 224 -21.86 0.41 3.44
N GLN A 225 -21.58 -0.55 4.32
CA GLN A 225 -20.99 -0.26 5.63
C GLN A 225 -19.50 0.11 5.55
N THR A 226 -18.76 -0.48 4.59
CA THR A 226 -17.31 -0.32 4.48
C THR A 226 -16.90 0.71 3.43
N GLN A 227 -17.86 1.25 2.69
CA GLN A 227 -17.64 2.16 1.56
C GLN A 227 -16.63 1.61 0.54
N GLY A 228 -16.51 0.28 0.45
CA GLY A 228 -15.61 -0.41 -0.48
C GLY A 228 -14.13 -0.42 -0.06
N VAL A 229 -13.79 0.00 1.16
CA VAL A 229 -12.40 -0.04 1.65
C VAL A 229 -11.99 -1.48 1.97
N PRO A 230 -10.99 -2.08 1.27
CA PRO A 230 -10.60 -3.48 1.42
C PRO A 230 -10.30 -3.91 2.86
N ARG A 231 -9.56 -3.11 3.62
CA ARG A 231 -9.25 -3.39 5.03
C ARG A 231 -10.52 -3.48 5.89
N SER A 232 -11.45 -2.57 5.69
CA SER A 232 -12.74 -2.57 6.41
C SER A 232 -13.60 -3.77 6.00
N ILE A 233 -13.58 -4.15 4.72
CA ILE A 233 -14.26 -5.35 4.22
C ILE A 233 -13.68 -6.58 4.91
N ASN A 234 -12.36 -6.72 4.96
CA ASN A 234 -11.70 -7.85 5.63
C ASN A 234 -12.12 -7.96 7.09
N ILE A 235 -12.04 -6.86 7.85
CA ILE A 235 -12.41 -6.84 9.27
C ILE A 235 -13.88 -7.25 9.46
N LEU A 236 -14.79 -6.75 8.62
CA LEU A 236 -16.20 -7.07 8.73
C LEU A 236 -16.51 -8.51 8.32
N CYS A 237 -15.89 -9.00 7.25
CA CYS A 237 -16.04 -10.38 6.78
C CYS A 237 -15.46 -11.38 7.78
N ASP A 238 -14.25 -11.15 8.31
CA ASP A 238 -13.64 -12.03 9.31
C ASP A 238 -14.52 -12.13 10.57
N THR A 239 -14.99 -10.99 11.07
CA THR A 239 -15.92 -10.99 12.21
C THR A 239 -17.22 -11.74 11.88
N ALA A 240 -17.78 -11.56 10.68
CA ALA A 240 -18.99 -12.27 10.25
C ALA A 240 -18.79 -13.79 10.16
N LEU A 241 -17.60 -14.25 9.78
CA LEU A 241 -17.26 -15.69 9.81
C LEU A 241 -17.25 -16.22 11.25
N VAL A 242 -16.70 -15.48 12.19
CA VAL A 242 -16.71 -15.88 13.62
C VAL A 242 -18.14 -15.97 14.15
N TYR A 243 -19.01 -15.00 13.86
CA TYR A 243 -20.42 -15.02 14.27
C TYR A 243 -21.19 -16.17 13.62
N GLY A 244 -21.00 -16.36 12.33
CA GLY A 244 -21.63 -17.47 11.61
C GLY A 244 -21.19 -18.84 12.14
N TYR A 245 -19.90 -19.01 12.46
CA TYR A 245 -19.38 -20.21 13.12
C TYR A 245 -20.03 -20.45 14.48
N SER A 246 -20.16 -19.42 15.31
CA SER A 246 -20.82 -19.49 16.62
C SER A 246 -22.29 -19.90 16.51
N ASP A 247 -22.97 -19.43 15.46
CA ASP A 247 -24.37 -19.75 15.21
C ASP A 247 -24.56 -21.06 14.40
N GLY A 248 -23.47 -21.80 14.07
CA GLY A 248 -23.48 -23.04 13.25
C GLY A 248 -23.94 -22.82 11.79
N ALA A 249 -23.86 -21.59 11.29
CA ALA A 249 -24.36 -21.23 9.98
C ALA A 249 -23.46 -21.74 8.86
N GLN A 250 -24.05 -22.36 7.81
CA GLN A 250 -23.34 -22.82 6.61
C GLN A 250 -23.11 -21.70 5.58
N LYS A 251 -23.80 -20.57 5.70
CA LYS A 251 -23.66 -19.39 4.84
C LYS A 251 -23.77 -18.11 5.68
N ILE A 252 -23.04 -17.10 5.26
CA ILE A 252 -23.09 -15.76 5.88
C ILE A 252 -24.18 -14.94 5.17
N ASP A 253 -25.29 -14.78 5.83
CA ASP A 253 -26.43 -14.02 5.34
C ASP A 253 -26.43 -12.56 5.89
N VAL A 254 -27.40 -11.78 5.44
CA VAL A 254 -27.55 -10.39 5.85
C VAL A 254 -27.85 -10.22 7.35
N ARG A 255 -28.43 -11.24 8.01
CA ARG A 255 -28.79 -11.17 9.45
C ARG A 255 -27.52 -11.25 10.29
N ILE A 256 -26.60 -12.17 9.94
CA ILE A 256 -25.30 -12.29 10.61
C ILE A 256 -24.52 -10.98 10.47
N VAL A 257 -24.44 -10.42 9.27
CA VAL A 257 -23.73 -9.15 9.03
C VAL A 257 -24.36 -7.99 9.83
N ARG A 258 -25.69 -7.89 9.87
CA ARG A 258 -26.39 -6.88 10.69
C ARG A 258 -26.09 -7.04 12.19
N LYS A 259 -26.09 -8.27 12.70
CA LYS A 259 -25.74 -8.57 14.10
C LYS A 259 -24.33 -8.06 14.41
N VAL A 260 -23.34 -8.37 13.55
CA VAL A 260 -21.97 -7.87 13.69
C VAL A 260 -21.90 -6.35 13.70
N ILE A 261 -22.58 -5.68 12.76
CA ILE A 261 -22.58 -4.22 12.67
C ILE A 261 -23.17 -3.60 13.94
N LYS A 262 -24.32 -4.12 14.41
CA LYS A 262 -24.99 -3.67 15.62
C LYS A 262 -24.07 -3.82 16.84
N ASP A 263 -23.51 -5.00 17.06
CA ASP A 263 -22.67 -5.27 18.23
C ASP A 263 -21.38 -4.42 18.20
N LYS A 264 -20.80 -4.20 17.02
CA LYS A 264 -19.66 -3.29 16.88
C LYS A 264 -20.01 -1.83 17.19
N SER A 265 -21.22 -1.39 16.87
CA SER A 265 -21.67 -0.03 17.19
C SER A 265 -21.98 0.15 18.67
N GLU A 266 -22.48 -0.89 19.35
CA GLU A 266 -22.89 -0.84 20.76
C GLU A 266 -21.71 -1.14 21.71
N PHE A 267 -20.85 -2.09 21.38
CA PHE A 267 -19.83 -2.63 22.28
C PHE A 267 -18.39 -2.47 21.73
N GLY A 268 -18.23 -2.02 20.49
CA GLY A 268 -16.91 -1.86 19.88
C GLY A 268 -16.21 -0.58 20.35
N VAL A 269 -14.87 -0.61 20.38
CA VAL A 269 -14.02 0.55 20.72
C VAL A 269 -14.28 1.76 19.80
N LEU A 270 -14.75 1.51 18.57
CA LEU A 270 -15.13 2.53 17.59
C LEU A 270 -16.65 2.75 17.54
N GLY A 271 -17.39 2.33 18.58
CA GLY A 271 -18.80 2.65 18.74
C GLY A 271 -19.00 4.16 18.63
N THR A 272 -19.95 4.58 17.81
CA THR A 272 -20.32 6.00 17.70
C THR A 272 -20.56 6.54 19.11
N GLN A 273 -19.70 7.47 19.55
CA GLN A 273 -20.11 8.36 20.62
C GLN A 273 -21.38 9.04 20.10
N ASN A 274 -22.53 8.66 20.66
CA ASN A 274 -23.73 9.45 20.53
C ASN A 274 -23.40 10.86 21.05
N THR A 275 -23.04 11.75 20.14
CA THR A 275 -23.15 13.18 20.41
C THR A 275 -24.62 13.50 20.50
N ALA A 276 -25.22 13.14 21.65
CA ALA A 276 -26.38 13.83 22.16
C ALA A 276 -25.88 15.15 22.75
N GLN A 277 -25.99 16.22 22.01
CA GLN A 277 -26.36 17.58 22.47
C GLN A 277 -26.76 18.39 21.24
#